data_62b55ce73695644a8decdc7c4f3c950d
#
_entry.id   62b55ce73695644a8decdc7c4f3c950d
#
_cell.length_a   1.000
_cell.length_b   1.000
_cell.length_c   1.000
_cell.angle_alpha   90.00
_cell.angle_beta   90.00
_cell.angle_gamma   90.00
#
_symmetry.space_group_name_H-M   'P 1'
#
loop_
_entity.id
_entity.type
_entity.pdbx_description
1 polymer ?
#
loop_
_entity_poly.entity_id
_entity_poly.type
_entity_poly.pdbx_seq_one_letter_code
_entity_poly.pdbx_strand_id
1 'polypeptide(L)'
;MQLDAGNLVDFYETAVGQAARRMISHRLRLLWPESRGLRVLGYGFAIPYLKPFLGEAERVVALMPAQMGVVAWPAGRPLTVLGEDAALPFAEAVFDRILVVHGLEGADAARLLLRQLWRVLAPEGRVLLVAPNRASLWAQMEASPFACGRPFHKGELDALLRDTLFEPLQWDRALYLPPFSGRRLARMGAGWERLGRRFLPGLAGVHLVEAGKSLYGLAKPQKLKRAESALARA
;
A
#
# COMPACT_ATOMS: atom_id res chain seq x y z
N MET A 1 -4.01 -18.52 5.97
CA MET A 1 -2.97 -18.39 4.91
C MET A 1 -1.82 -17.60 5.48
N GLN A 2 -0.58 -17.93 5.19
CA GLN A 2 0.59 -17.16 5.61
C GLN A 2 1.04 -16.25 4.48
N LEU A 3 1.56 -15.04 4.81
CA LEU A 3 2.11 -14.11 3.81
C LEU A 3 3.51 -14.59 3.38
N ASP A 4 3.56 -15.66 2.61
CA ASP A 4 4.77 -16.09 1.92
C ASP A 4 4.66 -15.90 0.42
N ALA A 5 5.80 -15.82 -0.25
CA ALA A 5 5.90 -15.50 -1.66
C ALA A 5 5.19 -16.53 -2.57
N GLY A 6 5.22 -17.82 -2.21
CA GLY A 6 4.58 -18.90 -2.97
C GLY A 6 3.05 -18.74 -2.96
N ASN A 7 2.46 -18.63 -1.76
CA ASN A 7 1.01 -18.44 -1.61
C ASN A 7 0.51 -17.16 -2.31
N LEU A 8 1.32 -16.11 -2.33
CA LEU A 8 0.98 -14.86 -3.02
C LEU A 8 1.03 -15.02 -4.54
N VAL A 9 2.02 -15.74 -5.08
CA VAL A 9 2.06 -16.10 -6.51
C VAL A 9 0.81 -16.87 -6.89
N ASP A 10 0.52 -17.96 -6.17
CA ASP A 10 -0.64 -18.82 -6.43
C ASP A 10 -1.95 -18.02 -6.38
N PHE A 11 -2.11 -17.15 -5.39
CA PHE A 11 -3.29 -16.29 -5.30
C PHE A 11 -3.45 -15.40 -6.54
N TYR A 12 -2.38 -14.70 -6.95
CA TYR A 12 -2.46 -13.79 -8.10
C TYR A 12 -2.59 -14.49 -9.46
N GLU A 13 -2.38 -15.81 -9.53
CA GLU A 13 -2.69 -16.64 -10.68
C GLU A 13 -4.18 -17.01 -10.77
N THR A 14 -4.91 -16.97 -9.67
CA THR A 14 -6.36 -17.21 -9.67
C THR A 14 -7.14 -16.13 -10.42
N ALA A 15 -8.36 -16.45 -10.87
CA ALA A 15 -9.24 -15.48 -11.51
C ALA A 15 -9.60 -14.30 -10.58
N VAL A 16 -9.76 -14.56 -9.28
CA VAL A 16 -10.06 -13.57 -8.24
C VAL A 16 -8.83 -12.70 -7.98
N GLY A 17 -7.65 -13.28 -7.84
CA GLY A 17 -6.39 -12.55 -7.67
C GLY A 17 -6.04 -11.68 -8.87
N GLN A 18 -6.28 -12.15 -10.09
CA GLN A 18 -6.11 -11.35 -11.31
C GLN A 18 -7.11 -10.17 -11.37
N ALA A 19 -8.35 -10.37 -10.92
CA ALA A 19 -9.33 -9.30 -10.81
C ALA A 19 -8.88 -8.27 -9.76
N ALA A 20 -8.45 -8.72 -8.58
CA ALA A 20 -7.91 -7.86 -7.52
C ALA A 20 -6.72 -7.03 -8.03
N ARG A 21 -5.77 -7.67 -8.72
CA ARG A 21 -4.64 -6.99 -9.35
C ARG A 21 -5.10 -5.90 -10.31
N ARG A 22 -6.05 -6.19 -11.21
CA ARG A 22 -6.54 -5.19 -12.18
C ARG A 22 -7.17 -3.99 -11.50
N MET A 23 -8.02 -4.21 -10.47
CA MET A 23 -8.70 -3.14 -9.74
C MET A 23 -7.71 -2.23 -9.01
N ILE A 24 -6.77 -2.82 -8.27
CA ILE A 24 -5.73 -2.08 -7.56
C ILE A 24 -4.81 -1.36 -8.57
N SER A 25 -4.33 -2.04 -9.63
CA SER A 25 -3.47 -1.42 -10.65
C SER A 25 -4.13 -0.23 -11.34
N HIS A 26 -5.44 -0.30 -11.59
CA HIS A 26 -6.18 0.83 -12.16
C HIS A 26 -6.11 2.07 -11.25
N ARG A 27 -6.25 1.88 -9.93
CA ARG A 27 -6.15 2.99 -8.96
C ARG A 27 -4.72 3.50 -8.83
N LEU A 28 -3.73 2.60 -8.83
CA LEU A 28 -2.32 2.96 -8.82
C LEU A 28 -1.97 3.88 -10.00
N ARG A 29 -2.45 3.56 -11.20
CA ARG A 29 -2.22 4.38 -12.39
C ARG A 29 -2.89 5.76 -12.34
N LEU A 30 -4.02 5.89 -11.65
CA LEU A 30 -4.67 7.19 -11.45
C LEU A 30 -3.90 8.07 -10.45
N LEU A 31 -3.27 7.46 -9.43
CA LEU A 31 -2.45 8.15 -8.44
C LEU A 31 -1.05 8.47 -8.99
N TRP A 32 -0.47 7.54 -9.75
CA TRP A 32 0.85 7.68 -10.39
C TRP A 32 0.74 7.48 -11.90
N PRO A 33 0.30 8.50 -12.64
CA PRO A 33 0.12 8.42 -14.09
C PRO A 33 1.44 8.32 -14.85
N GLU A 34 2.51 8.90 -14.30
CA GLU A 34 3.84 8.95 -14.90
C GLU A 34 4.91 8.50 -13.91
N SER A 35 5.91 7.81 -14.45
CA SER A 35 7.08 7.35 -13.67
C SER A 35 8.40 7.54 -14.42
N ARG A 36 8.38 8.29 -15.53
CA ARG A 36 9.56 8.50 -16.38
C ARG A 36 10.69 9.18 -15.58
N GLY A 37 11.87 8.57 -15.65
CA GLY A 37 13.06 9.07 -14.99
C GLY A 37 13.06 8.92 -13.47
N LEU A 38 12.05 8.26 -12.89
CA LEU A 38 11.97 8.05 -11.45
C LEU A 38 12.59 6.71 -11.03
N ARG A 39 13.15 6.67 -9.82
CA ARG A 39 13.65 5.47 -9.17
C ARG A 39 12.55 4.90 -8.29
N VAL A 40 12.07 3.72 -8.63
CA VAL A 40 10.91 3.07 -8.01
C VAL A 40 11.35 1.88 -7.17
N LEU A 41 10.94 1.86 -5.92
CA LEU A 41 11.02 0.71 -5.02
C LEU A 41 9.64 0.09 -4.83
N GLY A 42 9.50 -1.20 -5.09
CA GLY A 42 8.40 -2.00 -4.57
C GLY A 42 8.82 -2.69 -3.29
N TYR A 43 8.06 -2.57 -2.22
CA TYR A 43 8.28 -3.24 -0.94
C TYR A 43 7.17 -4.24 -0.64
N GLY A 44 7.53 -5.38 -0.05
CA GLY A 44 6.63 -6.49 0.19
C GLY A 44 6.39 -7.30 -1.10
N PHE A 45 5.16 -7.74 -1.35
CA PHE A 45 4.82 -8.41 -2.61
C PHE A 45 4.25 -7.42 -3.63
N ALA A 46 5.05 -6.42 -4.01
CA ALA A 46 4.66 -5.40 -4.98
C ALA A 46 4.81 -5.85 -6.45
N ILE A 47 5.46 -6.98 -6.71
CA ILE A 47 5.80 -7.52 -8.05
C ILE A 47 4.62 -7.45 -9.05
N PRO A 48 3.38 -7.86 -8.72
CA PRO A 48 2.27 -7.82 -9.68
C PRO A 48 1.94 -6.44 -10.22
N TYR A 49 2.39 -5.39 -9.51
CA TYR A 49 2.09 -3.98 -9.79
C TYR A 49 3.27 -3.21 -10.38
N LEU A 50 4.49 -3.77 -10.37
CA LEU A 50 5.70 -3.10 -10.82
C LEU A 50 5.93 -3.17 -12.34
N LYS A 51 5.29 -4.12 -13.04
CA LYS A 51 5.50 -4.32 -14.48
C LYS A 51 5.34 -3.02 -15.31
N PRO A 52 4.35 -2.14 -15.07
CA PRO A 52 4.20 -0.91 -15.84
C PRO A 52 5.38 0.05 -15.71
N PHE A 53 6.08 0.02 -14.59
CA PHE A 53 7.22 0.92 -14.33
C PHE A 53 8.50 0.50 -15.04
N LEU A 54 8.65 -0.79 -15.44
CA LEU A 54 9.87 -1.29 -16.09
C LEU A 54 10.23 -0.59 -17.39
N GLY A 55 9.23 -0.08 -18.12
CA GLY A 55 9.46 0.62 -19.39
C GLY A 55 9.56 2.13 -19.28
N GLU A 56 9.23 2.70 -18.12
CA GLU A 56 9.13 4.15 -17.92
C GLU A 56 10.16 4.68 -16.93
N ALA A 57 10.38 3.95 -15.82
CA ALA A 57 11.25 4.39 -14.73
C ALA A 57 12.73 4.25 -15.09
N GLU A 58 13.56 5.10 -14.49
CA GLU A 58 15.02 4.98 -14.57
C GLU A 58 15.50 3.68 -13.92
N ARG A 59 14.91 3.33 -12.77
CA ARG A 59 15.25 2.13 -12.02
C ARG A 59 14.03 1.57 -11.31
N VAL A 60 13.88 0.26 -11.33
CA VAL A 60 12.88 -0.47 -10.54
C VAL A 60 13.59 -1.53 -9.72
N VAL A 61 13.28 -1.59 -8.42
CA VAL A 61 13.76 -2.63 -7.51
C VAL A 61 12.56 -3.17 -6.74
N ALA A 62 12.48 -4.48 -6.56
CA ALA A 62 11.50 -5.13 -5.69
C ALA A 62 12.22 -5.68 -4.45
N LEU A 63 11.98 -5.12 -3.28
CA LEU A 63 12.48 -5.64 -2.01
C LEU A 63 11.40 -6.46 -1.33
N MET A 64 11.72 -7.71 -1.08
CA MET A 64 10.84 -8.65 -0.38
C MET A 64 11.38 -8.88 1.04
N PRO A 65 10.52 -8.82 2.07
CA PRO A 65 10.90 -9.14 3.45
C PRO A 65 11.44 -10.56 3.57
N ALA A 66 12.48 -10.77 4.38
CA ALA A 66 13.13 -12.07 4.54
C ALA A 66 12.14 -13.17 4.97
N GLN A 67 11.20 -12.85 5.86
CA GLN A 67 10.15 -13.77 6.33
C GLN A 67 9.13 -14.14 5.25
N MET A 68 9.00 -13.35 4.19
CA MET A 68 8.10 -13.63 3.06
C MET A 68 8.74 -14.58 2.04
N GLY A 69 10.07 -14.63 1.99
CA GLY A 69 10.82 -15.28 0.92
C GLY A 69 10.93 -14.42 -0.33
N VAL A 70 11.54 -14.93 -1.39
CA VAL A 70 11.84 -14.19 -2.61
C VAL A 70 11.37 -14.91 -3.87
N VAL A 71 10.85 -14.15 -4.82
CA VAL A 71 10.55 -14.60 -6.19
C VAL A 71 11.45 -13.84 -7.15
N ALA A 72 12.16 -14.56 -8.04
CA ALA A 72 12.96 -13.95 -9.08
C ALA A 72 12.05 -13.21 -10.09
N TRP A 73 12.18 -11.90 -10.19
CA TRP A 73 11.39 -11.06 -11.08
C TRP A 73 12.19 -9.84 -11.57
N PRO A 74 12.04 -9.43 -12.85
CA PRO A 74 11.41 -10.16 -13.93
C PRO A 74 12.24 -11.38 -14.37
N ALA A 75 11.64 -12.26 -15.16
CA ALA A 75 12.37 -13.42 -15.70
C ALA A 75 13.61 -12.98 -16.49
N GLY A 76 14.70 -13.70 -16.34
CA GLY A 76 15.97 -13.50 -17.04
C GLY A 76 16.92 -12.49 -16.40
N ARG A 77 16.44 -11.38 -15.84
CA ARG A 77 17.25 -10.38 -15.11
C ARG A 77 16.52 -9.96 -13.82
N PRO A 78 16.70 -10.72 -12.75
CA PRO A 78 16.01 -10.42 -11.50
C PRO A 78 16.36 -9.04 -10.94
N LEU A 79 15.32 -8.29 -10.58
CA LEU A 79 15.39 -6.99 -9.88
C LEU A 79 14.87 -7.10 -8.46
N THR A 80 14.76 -8.34 -7.96
CA THR A 80 14.31 -8.65 -6.61
C THR A 80 15.49 -8.72 -5.66
N VAL A 81 15.28 -8.16 -4.47
CA VAL A 81 16.25 -8.16 -3.36
C VAL A 81 15.52 -8.66 -2.12
N LEU A 82 16.18 -9.51 -1.35
CA LEU A 82 15.72 -9.92 -0.02
C LEU A 82 16.30 -8.95 1.02
N GLY A 83 15.49 -8.54 1.99
CA GLY A 83 15.96 -7.64 3.03
C GLY A 83 15.13 -7.73 4.31
N GLU A 84 15.66 -7.16 5.38
CA GLU A 84 15.01 -7.09 6.67
C GLU A 84 14.27 -5.76 6.83
N ASP A 85 13.10 -5.80 7.48
CA ASP A 85 12.24 -4.62 7.72
C ASP A 85 12.95 -3.56 8.56
N ALA A 86 13.83 -4.00 9.45
CA ALA A 86 14.58 -3.14 10.38
C ALA A 86 15.76 -2.41 9.72
N ALA A 87 16.30 -2.94 8.60
CA ALA A 87 17.50 -2.43 7.97
C ALA A 87 17.45 -2.62 6.44
N LEU A 88 16.81 -1.69 5.75
CA LEU A 88 16.74 -1.74 4.28
C LEU A 88 18.14 -1.53 3.67
N PRO A 89 18.58 -2.39 2.73
CA PRO A 89 19.97 -2.39 2.19
C PRO A 89 20.18 -1.29 1.14
N PHE A 90 19.68 -0.09 1.39
CA PHE A 90 19.78 1.05 0.49
C PHE A 90 20.32 2.29 1.24
N ALA A 91 21.02 3.15 0.51
CA ALA A 91 21.41 4.46 1.01
C ALA A 91 20.18 5.35 1.25
N GLU A 92 20.39 6.46 1.93
CA GLU A 92 19.34 7.46 2.18
C GLU A 92 18.93 8.18 0.90
N ALA A 93 17.67 8.56 0.81
CA ALA A 93 17.12 9.39 -0.29
C ALA A 93 17.35 8.84 -1.70
N VAL A 94 17.34 7.51 -1.87
CA VAL A 94 17.61 6.86 -3.17
C VAL A 94 16.37 6.77 -4.05
N PHE A 95 15.17 6.62 -3.48
CA PHE A 95 13.95 6.34 -4.25
C PHE A 95 13.01 7.53 -4.31
N ASP A 96 12.49 7.81 -5.51
CA ASP A 96 11.51 8.86 -5.75
C ASP A 96 10.08 8.37 -5.52
N ARG A 97 9.85 7.06 -5.70
CA ARG A 97 8.55 6.38 -5.47
C ARG A 97 8.76 5.08 -4.72
N ILE A 98 7.97 4.86 -3.70
CA ILE A 98 7.93 3.60 -2.97
C ILE A 98 6.50 3.06 -2.98
N LEU A 99 6.30 1.87 -3.56
CA LEU A 99 5.03 1.15 -3.56
C LEU A 99 5.08 0.02 -2.54
N VAL A 100 4.21 0.06 -1.54
CA VAL A 100 4.11 -0.98 -0.50
C VAL A 100 2.85 -1.80 -0.71
N VAL A 101 3.01 -3.10 -0.91
CA VAL A 101 1.89 -4.05 -1.07
C VAL A 101 2.23 -5.34 -0.34
N HIS A 102 1.31 -5.86 0.46
CA HIS A 102 1.50 -7.06 1.28
C HIS A 102 2.79 -7.02 2.13
N GLY A 103 3.12 -5.83 2.66
CA GLY A 103 4.33 -5.64 3.43
C GLY A 103 4.07 -5.03 4.81
N LEU A 104 3.21 -4.01 4.88
CA LEU A 104 2.98 -3.30 6.14
C LEU A 104 2.19 -4.13 7.16
N GLU A 105 1.16 -4.86 6.69
CA GLU A 105 0.32 -5.71 7.51
C GLU A 105 1.04 -6.95 8.06
N GLY A 106 2.12 -7.37 7.40
CA GLY A 106 2.95 -8.50 7.80
C GLY A 106 4.19 -8.12 8.60
N ALA A 107 4.48 -6.83 8.73
CA ALA A 107 5.68 -6.37 9.42
C ALA A 107 5.54 -6.53 10.94
N ASP A 108 6.54 -7.13 11.60
CA ASP A 108 6.61 -7.28 13.06
C ASP A 108 6.61 -5.91 13.75
N ALA A 109 7.32 -4.94 13.16
CA ALA A 109 7.47 -3.59 13.68
C ALA A 109 7.14 -2.54 12.59
N ALA A 110 5.86 -2.36 12.28
CA ALA A 110 5.39 -1.46 11.21
C ALA A 110 5.95 -0.01 11.32
N ARG A 111 6.13 0.51 12.54
CA ARG A 111 6.74 1.83 12.78
C ARG A 111 8.21 1.87 12.34
N LEU A 112 8.96 0.82 12.63
CA LEU A 112 10.38 0.74 12.27
C LEU A 112 10.52 0.61 10.76
N LEU A 113 9.71 -0.24 10.13
CA LEU A 113 9.64 -0.36 8.68
C LEU A 113 9.33 1.00 8.02
N LEU A 114 8.31 1.72 8.45
CA LEU A 114 7.96 3.02 7.89
C LEU A 114 9.10 4.04 8.05
N ARG A 115 9.82 4.02 9.16
CA ARG A 115 11.01 4.86 9.35
C ARG A 115 12.13 4.51 8.37
N GLN A 116 12.34 3.22 8.08
CA GLN A 116 13.29 2.79 7.06
C GLN A 116 12.85 3.22 5.65
N LEU A 117 11.56 3.09 5.32
CA LEU A 117 11.00 3.58 4.05
C LEU A 117 11.16 5.12 3.95
N TRP A 118 10.92 5.84 5.06
CA TRP A 118 11.15 7.28 5.12
C TRP A 118 12.64 7.62 4.87
N ARG A 119 13.57 6.88 5.46
CA ARG A 119 15.02 7.09 5.27
C ARG A 119 15.44 6.97 3.81
N VAL A 120 14.98 5.92 3.12
CA VAL A 120 15.37 5.65 1.72
C VAL A 120 14.59 6.46 0.69
N LEU A 121 13.48 7.09 1.08
CA LEU A 121 12.68 7.95 0.22
C LEU A 121 13.38 9.30 0.02
N ALA A 122 13.39 9.82 -1.21
CA ALA A 122 13.91 11.14 -1.54
C ALA A 122 13.07 12.27 -0.87
N PRO A 123 13.59 13.48 -0.68
CA PRO A 123 12.87 14.58 -0.05
C PRO A 123 11.49 14.86 -0.66
N GLU A 124 11.41 14.94 -1.99
CA GLU A 124 10.15 15.13 -2.76
C GLU A 124 9.49 13.80 -3.15
N GLY A 125 9.98 12.69 -2.59
CA GLY A 125 9.49 11.35 -2.88
C GLY A 125 8.08 11.12 -2.36
N ARG A 126 7.43 10.11 -2.92
CA ARG A 126 6.08 9.67 -2.53
C ARG A 126 6.09 8.19 -2.20
N VAL A 127 5.43 7.84 -1.11
CA VAL A 127 5.10 6.45 -0.78
C VAL A 127 3.63 6.22 -1.07
N LEU A 128 3.30 5.09 -1.67
CA LEU A 128 1.94 4.63 -1.88
C LEU A 128 1.76 3.29 -1.19
N LEU A 129 0.91 3.26 -0.18
CA LEU A 129 0.59 2.07 0.60
C LEU A 129 -0.73 1.49 0.10
N VAL A 130 -0.73 0.19 -0.17
CA VAL A 130 -1.93 -0.62 -0.41
C VAL A 130 -2.10 -1.50 0.82
N ALA A 131 -2.95 -1.08 1.75
CA ALA A 131 -3.15 -1.77 3.02
C ALA A 131 -4.54 -2.41 3.10
N PRO A 132 -4.67 -3.65 3.58
CA PRO A 132 -5.96 -4.31 3.78
C PRO A 132 -6.86 -3.51 4.72
N ASN A 133 -8.13 -3.34 4.33
CA ASN A 133 -9.14 -2.69 5.15
C ASN A 133 -9.77 -3.70 6.11
N ARG A 134 -9.61 -3.51 7.41
CA ARG A 134 -10.15 -4.38 8.46
C ARG A 134 -11.67 -4.57 8.38
N ALA A 135 -12.42 -3.58 7.91
CA ALA A 135 -13.86 -3.65 7.79
C ALA A 135 -14.36 -4.42 6.55
N SER A 136 -13.46 -4.87 5.69
CA SER A 136 -13.81 -5.51 4.41
C SER A 136 -14.06 -7.01 4.57
N LEU A 137 -14.83 -7.58 3.63
CA LEU A 137 -14.97 -9.03 3.50
C LEU A 137 -13.64 -9.73 3.17
N TRP A 138 -12.72 -9.03 2.50
CA TRP A 138 -11.41 -9.55 2.17
C TRP A 138 -10.54 -9.80 3.41
N ALA A 139 -10.68 -8.95 4.42
CA ALA A 139 -9.96 -9.10 5.69
C ALA A 139 -10.54 -10.18 6.62
N GLN A 140 -11.75 -10.68 6.32
CA GLN A 140 -12.42 -11.72 7.11
C GLN A 140 -12.29 -13.11 6.51
N MET A 141 -11.75 -13.22 5.31
CA MET A 141 -11.68 -14.47 4.56
C MET A 141 -10.28 -15.07 4.64
N GLU A 142 -10.06 -16.11 5.45
CA GLU A 142 -8.75 -16.74 5.70
C GLU A 142 -7.99 -17.18 4.44
N ALA A 143 -8.71 -17.51 3.36
CA ALA A 143 -8.10 -17.85 2.07
C ALA A 143 -7.59 -16.64 1.28
N SER A 144 -7.79 -15.41 1.79
CA SER A 144 -7.36 -14.17 1.15
C SER A 144 -6.04 -13.68 1.75
N PRO A 145 -5.06 -13.26 0.93
CA PRO A 145 -3.85 -12.63 1.44
C PRO A 145 -4.14 -11.30 2.16
N PHE A 146 -5.28 -10.66 1.88
CA PHE A 146 -5.71 -9.43 2.56
C PHE A 146 -6.28 -9.66 3.97
N ALA A 147 -6.49 -10.91 4.37
CA ALA A 147 -6.84 -11.29 5.74
C ALA A 147 -5.60 -11.58 6.60
N CYS A 148 -4.42 -11.74 5.96
CA CYS A 148 -3.20 -12.10 6.67
C CYS A 148 -2.59 -10.89 7.38
N GLY A 149 -1.87 -11.15 8.47
CA GLY A 149 -1.22 -10.10 9.24
C GLY A 149 -2.21 -9.20 9.97
N ARG A 150 -1.96 -7.91 9.95
CA ARG A 150 -2.75 -6.91 10.66
C ARG A 150 -3.45 -5.94 9.70
N PRO A 151 -4.69 -6.21 9.27
CA PRO A 151 -5.47 -5.24 8.50
C PRO A 151 -5.70 -3.94 9.31
N PHE A 152 -5.85 -2.81 8.61
CA PHE A 152 -5.91 -1.49 9.23
C PHE A 152 -7.29 -0.84 9.09
N HIS A 153 -7.70 -0.08 10.10
CA HIS A 153 -8.67 0.99 9.91
C HIS A 153 -7.98 2.24 9.35
N LYS A 154 -8.72 3.04 8.57
CA LYS A 154 -8.17 4.27 7.97
C LYS A 154 -7.51 5.18 9.01
N GLY A 155 -8.16 5.39 10.17
CA GLY A 155 -7.64 6.26 11.24
C GLY A 155 -6.35 5.73 11.87
N GLU A 156 -6.22 4.40 12.05
CA GLU A 156 -5.01 3.77 12.55
C GLU A 156 -3.84 3.98 11.56
N LEU A 157 -4.10 3.78 10.26
CA LEU A 157 -3.09 3.96 9.22
C LEU A 157 -2.67 5.44 9.09
N ASP A 158 -3.62 6.39 9.18
CA ASP A 158 -3.33 7.82 9.18
C ASP A 158 -2.43 8.22 10.38
N ALA A 159 -2.80 7.77 11.59
CA ALA A 159 -2.00 8.04 12.79
C ALA A 159 -0.59 7.42 12.68
N LEU A 160 -0.50 6.17 12.22
CA LEU A 160 0.77 5.47 12.05
C LEU A 160 1.71 6.19 11.06
N LEU A 161 1.17 6.70 9.94
CA LEU A 161 1.94 7.47 8.96
C LEU A 161 2.47 8.77 9.58
N ARG A 162 1.62 9.54 10.26
CA ARG A 162 2.03 10.81 10.91
C ARG A 162 3.06 10.59 12.00
N ASP A 163 2.90 9.55 12.82
CA ASP A 163 3.85 9.17 13.88
C ASP A 163 5.23 8.78 13.31
N THR A 164 5.30 8.41 12.05
CA THR A 164 6.52 8.01 11.35
C THR A 164 7.03 9.04 10.35
N LEU A 165 6.57 10.30 10.48
CA LEU A 165 6.98 11.46 9.70
C LEU A 165 6.55 11.40 8.22
N PHE A 166 5.47 10.69 7.93
CA PHE A 166 4.79 10.79 6.66
C PHE A 166 3.57 11.70 6.76
N GLU A 167 3.36 12.56 5.76
CA GLU A 167 2.16 13.37 5.59
C GLU A 167 1.25 12.69 4.57
N PRO A 168 0.09 12.14 4.97
CA PRO A 168 -0.89 11.61 4.02
C PRO A 168 -1.42 12.73 3.12
N LEU A 169 -1.27 12.56 1.80
CA LEU A 169 -1.64 13.54 0.78
C LEU A 169 -2.98 13.21 0.14
N GLN A 170 -3.14 11.94 -0.24
CA GLN A 170 -4.34 11.49 -0.94
C GLN A 170 -4.75 10.09 -0.47
N TRP A 171 -6.05 9.91 -0.29
CA TRP A 171 -6.67 8.63 0.05
C TRP A 171 -7.55 8.14 -1.08
N ASP A 172 -7.45 6.85 -1.36
CA ASP A 172 -8.33 6.15 -2.28
C ASP A 172 -8.67 4.75 -1.75
N ARG A 173 -9.52 4.04 -2.46
CA ARG A 173 -10.00 2.71 -2.10
C ARG A 173 -10.18 1.88 -3.35
N ALA A 174 -9.96 0.58 -3.22
CA ALA A 174 -10.17 -0.39 -4.29
C ALA A 174 -10.68 -1.72 -3.74
N LEU A 175 -10.98 -2.62 -4.66
CA LEU A 175 -11.32 -3.99 -4.36
C LEU A 175 -12.70 -4.12 -3.69
N TYR A 176 -13.73 -3.65 -4.39
CA TYR A 176 -15.13 -3.82 -3.98
C TYR A 176 -15.75 -5.15 -4.44
N LEU A 177 -15.05 -5.89 -5.29
CA LEU A 177 -15.44 -7.25 -5.66
C LEU A 177 -15.45 -8.15 -4.43
N PRO A 178 -16.48 -8.96 -4.18
CA PRO A 178 -16.45 -9.96 -3.11
C PRO A 178 -15.37 -11.02 -3.35
N PRO A 179 -14.65 -11.47 -2.31
CA PRO A 179 -13.52 -12.40 -2.43
C PRO A 179 -13.90 -13.82 -2.87
N PHE A 180 -15.17 -14.20 -2.75
CA PHE A 180 -15.73 -15.48 -3.19
C PHE A 180 -16.32 -15.47 -4.60
N SER A 181 -16.02 -14.43 -5.37
CA SER A 181 -16.58 -14.26 -6.70
C SER A 181 -16.05 -15.33 -7.67
N GLY A 182 -16.97 -16.05 -8.28
CA GLY A 182 -16.63 -16.99 -9.34
C GLY A 182 -16.05 -16.28 -10.59
N ARG A 183 -15.44 -17.06 -11.50
CA ARG A 183 -14.76 -16.54 -12.70
C ARG A 183 -15.60 -15.55 -13.53
N ARG A 184 -16.94 -15.73 -13.58
CA ARG A 184 -17.86 -14.82 -14.31
C ARG A 184 -17.96 -13.45 -13.63
N LEU A 185 -18.14 -13.40 -12.30
CA LEU A 185 -18.24 -12.16 -11.54
C LEU A 185 -16.90 -11.42 -11.51
N ALA A 186 -15.79 -12.13 -11.46
CA ALA A 186 -14.45 -11.55 -11.52
C ALA A 186 -14.20 -10.78 -12.83
N ARG A 187 -14.85 -11.16 -13.94
CA ARG A 187 -14.83 -10.41 -15.22
C ARG A 187 -15.60 -9.10 -15.17
N MET A 188 -16.60 -8.99 -14.31
CA MET A 188 -17.43 -7.79 -14.13
C MET A 188 -16.84 -6.79 -13.14
N GLY A 189 -15.57 -6.92 -12.81
CA GLY A 189 -14.88 -6.15 -11.78
C GLY A 189 -15.07 -4.63 -11.88
N ALA A 190 -15.05 -4.05 -13.08
CA ALA A 190 -15.26 -2.61 -13.26
C ALA A 190 -16.67 -2.14 -12.85
N GLY A 191 -17.68 -3.00 -12.97
CA GLY A 191 -19.03 -2.74 -12.48
C GLY A 191 -19.10 -2.72 -10.96
N TRP A 192 -18.47 -3.71 -10.32
CA TRP A 192 -18.36 -3.80 -8.86
C TRP A 192 -17.62 -2.61 -8.26
N GLU A 193 -16.52 -2.18 -8.87
CA GLU A 193 -15.76 -1.00 -8.44
C GLU A 193 -16.61 0.28 -8.46
N ARG A 194 -17.39 0.49 -9.54
CA ARG A 194 -18.27 1.68 -9.66
C ARG A 194 -19.41 1.65 -8.65
N LEU A 195 -20.08 0.51 -8.51
CA LEU A 195 -21.23 0.33 -7.62
C LEU A 195 -20.79 0.42 -6.15
N GLY A 196 -19.74 -0.32 -5.78
CA GLY A 196 -19.21 -0.36 -4.42
C GLY A 196 -18.71 1.00 -3.96
N ARG A 197 -18.02 1.74 -4.83
CA ARG A 197 -17.55 3.09 -4.52
C ARG A 197 -18.69 4.06 -4.23
N ARG A 198 -19.79 3.95 -4.96
CA ARG A 198 -20.95 4.84 -4.82
C ARG A 198 -21.80 4.51 -3.59
N PHE A 199 -22.02 3.22 -3.30
CA PHE A 199 -23.00 2.79 -2.30
C PHE A 199 -22.38 2.22 -1.02
N LEU A 200 -21.16 1.66 -1.08
CA LEU A 200 -20.52 0.95 0.02
C LEU A 200 -19.05 1.36 0.24
N PRO A 201 -18.75 2.66 0.34
CA PRO A 201 -17.36 3.14 0.36
C PRO A 201 -16.54 2.56 1.52
N GLY A 202 -17.18 2.16 2.64
CA GLY A 202 -16.51 1.57 3.81
C GLY A 202 -16.06 0.12 3.62
N LEU A 203 -16.63 -0.61 2.63
CA LEU A 203 -16.40 -2.05 2.43
C LEU A 203 -15.35 -2.38 1.37
N ALA A 204 -14.61 -1.39 0.87
CA ALA A 204 -13.47 -1.64 -0.02
C ALA A 204 -12.48 -2.60 0.62
N GLY A 205 -11.92 -3.52 -0.17
CA GLY A 205 -10.94 -4.51 0.30
C GLY A 205 -9.65 -3.89 0.80
N VAL A 206 -9.24 -2.78 0.18
CA VAL A 206 -7.99 -2.10 0.52
C VAL A 206 -8.16 -0.58 0.59
N HIS A 207 -7.35 0.01 1.47
CA HIS A 207 -7.03 1.43 1.45
C HIS A 207 -5.81 1.66 0.56
N LEU A 208 -5.86 2.69 -0.27
CA LEU A 208 -4.68 3.24 -0.93
C LEU A 208 -4.43 4.62 -0.33
N VAL A 209 -3.22 4.84 0.15
CA VAL A 209 -2.81 6.14 0.67
C VAL A 209 -1.49 6.56 0.07
N GLU A 210 -1.50 7.69 -0.61
CA GLU A 210 -0.27 8.37 -1.01
C GLU A 210 0.16 9.30 0.12
N ALA A 211 1.43 9.22 0.50
CA ALA A 211 2.01 10.10 1.51
C ALA A 211 3.37 10.64 1.05
N GLY A 212 3.66 11.85 1.47
CA GLY A 212 4.95 12.51 1.26
C GLY A 212 5.81 12.45 2.50
N LYS A 213 7.11 12.71 2.32
CA LYS A 213 8.07 12.87 3.41
C LYS A 213 7.81 14.20 4.11
N SER A 214 7.50 14.18 5.41
CA SER A 214 7.45 15.40 6.21
C SER A 214 8.85 15.78 6.65
N LEU A 215 9.42 16.82 6.05
CA LEU A 215 10.77 17.32 6.39
C LEU A 215 10.74 18.30 7.57
N TYR A 216 9.60 18.91 7.82
CA TYR A 216 9.41 19.84 8.94
C TYR A 216 8.31 19.29 9.85
N GLY A 217 8.70 18.95 11.07
CA GLY A 217 7.77 18.69 12.17
C GLY A 217 7.05 19.96 12.62
N LEU A 218 6.52 20.74 11.69
CA LEU A 218 5.58 21.81 12.01
C LEU A 218 4.32 21.11 12.52
N ALA A 219 4.23 20.99 13.84
CA ALA A 219 2.96 20.77 14.49
C ALA A 219 1.96 21.74 13.84
N LYS A 220 1.04 21.23 13.00
CA LYS A 220 -0.12 22.04 12.62
C LYS A 220 -0.69 22.56 13.93
N PRO A 221 -0.90 23.88 14.10
CA PRO A 221 -1.48 24.39 15.32
C PRO A 221 -2.79 23.62 15.51
N GLN A 222 -2.83 22.82 16.57
CA GLN A 222 -4.03 22.17 17.03
C GLN A 222 -5.04 23.31 17.16
N LYS A 223 -6.11 23.30 16.38
CA LYS A 223 -7.19 24.30 16.55
C LYS A 223 -7.61 24.17 18.00
N LEU A 224 -7.08 25.07 18.83
CA LEU A 224 -7.58 25.30 20.17
C LEU A 224 -9.08 25.57 19.99
N LYS A 225 -9.89 24.56 20.34
CA LYS A 225 -11.32 24.81 20.51
C LYS A 225 -11.40 25.89 21.52
N ARG A 226 -11.76 27.05 21.05
CA ARG A 226 -11.94 28.30 21.79
C ARG A 226 -12.83 28.03 22.98
N ALA A 227 -12.25 28.00 24.16
CA ALA A 227 -12.94 28.00 25.42
C ALA A 227 -13.50 29.44 25.62
N GLU A 228 -14.41 29.87 24.74
CA GLU A 228 -15.07 31.21 24.77
C GLU A 228 -16.49 31.16 25.28
N SER A 229 -16.92 30.09 25.96
CA SER A 229 -18.27 30.03 26.51
C SER A 229 -18.36 30.09 28.04
N ALA A 230 -17.26 30.34 28.73
CA ALA A 230 -17.25 30.37 30.19
C ALA A 230 -17.12 31.77 30.83
N LEU A 231 -17.01 32.84 30.05
CA LEU A 231 -16.83 34.18 30.57
C LEU A 231 -17.99 35.14 30.23
N ALA A 232 -19.12 34.64 29.73
CA ALA A 232 -20.31 35.45 29.43
C ALA A 232 -21.50 35.16 30.38
N ARG A 233 -21.25 34.58 31.54
CA ARG A 233 -22.23 34.44 32.62
C ARG A 233 -21.54 34.66 33.96
N ALA A 234 -21.16 35.87 34.25
CA ALA A 234 -20.94 36.42 35.57
C ALA A 234 -21.35 37.89 35.54
#